data_003417dd6ce5154734799a5c5b67da28
#
_entry.id   003417dd6ce5154734799a5c5b67da28
#
_cell.length_a   1.000
_cell.length_b   1.000
_cell.length_c   1.000
_cell.angle_alpha   90.00
_cell.angle_beta   90.00
_cell.angle_gamma   90.00
#
_symmetry.space_group_name_H-M   'P 1'
#
loop_
_entity.id
_entity.type
_entity.pdbx_description
1 polymer ?
#
loop_
_entity_poly.entity_id
_entity_poly.type
_entity_poly.pdbx_seq_one_letter_code
_entity_poly.pdbx_strand_id
1 'polypeptide(L)'
;MMVNICGIPHKIIEMDDNFDMDLHFGQIDYKKCEIRINNSLPFKARYEALCHEIIHGILVHLGFNELAQDEHLVQALGNAINQSFDISFCYKNLEKMED
;
A
#
# COMPACT_ATOMS: atom_id res chain seq x y z
N MET A 1 0.52 -12.26 -0.33
CA MET A 1 1.73 -11.44 -0.43
C MET A 1 1.96 -10.71 0.87
N MET A 2 3.19 -10.58 1.29
CA MET A 2 3.55 -9.91 2.54
C MET A 2 4.57 -8.82 2.23
N VAL A 3 4.51 -7.72 2.98
CA VAL A 3 5.53 -6.69 2.96
C VAL A 3 5.90 -6.37 4.41
N ASN A 4 7.19 -6.17 4.66
CA ASN A 4 7.65 -5.78 5.99
C ASN A 4 7.67 -4.26 6.10
N ILE A 5 7.00 -3.74 7.12
CA ILE A 5 7.00 -2.32 7.42
C ILE A 5 7.66 -2.17 8.79
N CYS A 6 8.85 -1.57 8.82
CA CYS A 6 9.64 -1.43 10.04
C CYS A 6 9.83 -2.78 10.76
N GLY A 7 10.04 -3.83 9.98
CA GLY A 7 10.25 -5.18 10.51
C GLY A 7 8.99 -5.95 10.84
N ILE A 8 7.81 -5.36 10.67
CA ILE A 8 6.53 -6.00 10.98
C ILE A 8 5.87 -6.47 9.70
N PRO A 9 5.61 -7.80 9.55
CA PRO A 9 4.96 -8.32 8.34
C PRO A 9 3.54 -7.82 8.22
N HIS A 10 3.19 -7.34 7.03
CA HIS A 10 1.84 -6.89 6.69
C HIS A 10 1.35 -7.69 5.50
N LYS A 11 0.15 -8.23 5.61
CA LYS A 11 -0.47 -9.00 4.53
C LYS A 11 -1.10 -8.04 3.52
N ILE A 12 -0.87 -8.28 2.23
CA ILE A 12 -1.50 -7.50 1.17
C ILE A 12 -2.68 -8.31 0.64
N ILE A 13 -3.87 -7.70 0.70
CA ILE A 13 -5.12 -8.33 0.31
C ILE A 13 -5.73 -7.51 -0.81
N GLU A 14 -6.03 -8.15 -1.93
CA GLU A 14 -6.77 -7.52 -3.01
C GLU A 14 -8.26 -7.69 -2.78
N MET A 15 -8.98 -6.58 -2.81
CA MET A 15 -10.42 -6.53 -2.53
C MET A 15 -11.18 -6.23 -3.81
N ASP A 16 -12.34 -6.85 -3.98
CA ASP A 16 -13.21 -6.58 -5.13
C ASP A 16 -14.10 -5.36 -4.88
N ASP A 17 -14.98 -5.08 -5.86
CA ASP A 17 -15.85 -3.90 -5.83
C ASP A 17 -16.89 -3.91 -4.71
N ASN A 18 -17.11 -5.05 -4.05
CA ASN A 18 -18.07 -5.13 -2.95
C ASN A 18 -17.53 -4.55 -1.66
N PHE A 19 -16.25 -4.27 -1.62
CA PHE A 19 -15.64 -3.60 -0.48
C PHE A 19 -15.84 -2.09 -0.64
N ASP A 20 -16.00 -1.39 0.48
CA ASP A 20 -16.25 0.06 0.49
C ASP A 20 -15.00 0.84 0.08
N MET A 21 -14.50 0.53 -1.12
CA MET A 21 -13.30 1.12 -1.70
C MET A 21 -13.63 2.13 -2.80
N ASP A 22 -14.90 2.47 -2.98
CA ASP A 22 -15.30 3.47 -3.96
C ASP A 22 -14.65 4.83 -3.69
N LEU A 23 -14.35 5.09 -2.43
CA LEU A 23 -13.74 6.33 -1.99
C LEU A 23 -12.24 6.22 -1.78
N HIS A 24 -11.68 4.99 -1.85
CA HIS A 24 -10.29 4.73 -1.55
C HIS A 24 -9.70 3.75 -2.54
N PHE A 25 -8.46 3.98 -2.92
CA PHE A 25 -7.73 3.03 -3.75
C PHE A 25 -7.09 1.93 -2.89
N GLY A 26 -6.82 2.23 -1.63
CA GLY A 26 -6.27 1.29 -0.68
C GLY A 26 -6.52 1.72 0.76
N GLN A 27 -6.27 0.81 1.68
CA GLN A 27 -6.41 1.03 3.12
C GLN A 27 -5.35 0.24 3.85
N ILE A 28 -4.87 0.77 4.98
CA ILE A 28 -4.03 0.02 5.90
C ILE A 28 -4.77 -0.15 7.23
N ASP A 29 -4.80 -1.39 7.72
CA ASP A 29 -5.36 -1.73 9.02
C ASP A 29 -4.19 -2.05 9.95
N TYR A 30 -3.91 -1.13 10.87
CA TYR A 30 -2.74 -1.26 11.75
C TYR A 30 -2.89 -2.36 12.78
N LYS A 31 -4.12 -2.65 13.19
CA LYS A 31 -4.37 -3.71 14.20
C LYS A 31 -4.18 -5.10 13.62
N LYS A 32 -4.62 -5.30 12.39
CA LYS A 32 -4.50 -6.59 11.72
C LYS A 32 -3.22 -6.73 10.91
N CYS A 33 -2.46 -5.66 10.76
CA CYS A 33 -1.27 -5.61 9.91
C CYS A 33 -1.62 -6.08 8.48
N GLU A 34 -2.64 -5.43 7.91
CA GLU A 34 -3.13 -5.73 6.56
C GLU A 34 -3.16 -4.45 5.73
N ILE A 35 -2.81 -4.60 4.46
CA ILE A 35 -3.01 -3.56 3.46
C ILE A 35 -4.00 -4.10 2.45
N ARG A 36 -5.12 -3.40 2.26
CA ARG A 36 -6.17 -3.79 1.32
C ARG A 36 -6.10 -2.88 0.11
N ILE A 37 -6.07 -3.48 -1.07
CA ILE A 37 -5.96 -2.76 -2.34
C ILE A 37 -7.17 -3.10 -3.20
N ASN A 38 -7.74 -2.08 -3.84
CA ASN A 38 -8.88 -2.26 -4.74
C ASN A 38 -8.39 -2.92 -6.04
N ASN A 39 -8.79 -4.17 -6.26
CA ASN A 39 -8.32 -4.92 -7.42
C ASN A 39 -9.02 -4.55 -8.73
N SER A 40 -10.05 -3.71 -8.68
CA SER A 40 -10.69 -3.20 -9.91
C SER A 40 -9.86 -2.12 -10.59
N LEU A 41 -8.85 -1.58 -9.89
CA LEU A 41 -7.96 -0.58 -10.47
C LEU A 41 -6.98 -1.22 -11.46
N PRO A 42 -6.54 -0.47 -12.48
CA PRO A 42 -5.43 -0.92 -13.31
C PRO A 42 -4.19 -1.23 -12.46
N PHE A 43 -3.36 -2.14 -12.93
CA PHE A 43 -2.17 -2.58 -12.16
C PHE A 43 -1.34 -1.41 -11.65
N LYS A 44 -1.09 -0.41 -12.49
CA LYS A 44 -0.25 0.72 -12.10
C LYS A 44 -0.87 1.51 -10.96
N ALA A 45 -2.19 1.69 -10.98
CA ALA A 45 -2.89 2.39 -9.90
C ALA A 45 -2.89 1.58 -8.61
N ARG A 46 -3.03 0.24 -8.71
CA ARG A 46 -2.92 -0.63 -7.53
C ARG A 46 -1.55 -0.53 -6.90
N TYR A 47 -0.51 -0.50 -7.73
CA TYR A 47 0.87 -0.38 -7.25
C TYR A 47 1.11 0.97 -6.56
N GLU A 48 0.60 2.06 -7.13
CA GLU A 48 0.70 3.37 -6.50
C GLU A 48 -0.03 3.40 -5.16
N ALA A 49 -1.21 2.78 -5.09
CA ALA A 49 -1.96 2.67 -3.85
C ALA A 49 -1.18 1.89 -2.79
N LEU A 50 -0.52 0.80 -3.20
CA LEU A 50 0.31 0.02 -2.28
C LEU A 50 1.45 0.88 -1.70
N CYS A 51 2.16 1.62 -2.54
CA CYS A 51 3.23 2.50 -2.08
C CYS A 51 2.70 3.56 -1.09
N HIS A 52 1.53 4.13 -1.38
CA HIS A 52 0.87 5.11 -0.52
C HIS A 52 0.61 4.52 0.88
N GLU A 53 0.02 3.31 0.92
CA GLU A 53 -0.29 2.67 2.20
C GLU A 53 0.96 2.25 2.97
N ILE A 54 2.02 1.83 2.28
CA ILE A 54 3.28 1.53 2.92
C ILE A 54 3.85 2.77 3.62
N ILE A 55 3.77 3.94 2.99
CA ILE A 55 4.25 5.18 3.60
C ILE A 55 3.45 5.52 4.85
N HIS A 56 2.11 5.37 4.81
CA HIS A 56 1.30 5.52 6.02
C HIS A 56 1.81 4.60 7.14
N GLY A 57 2.05 3.35 6.82
CA GLY A 57 2.53 2.37 7.79
C GLY A 57 3.89 2.75 8.38
N ILE A 58 4.82 3.18 7.55
CA ILE A 58 6.15 3.59 7.99
C ILE A 58 6.05 4.76 8.97
N LEU A 59 5.30 5.80 8.60
CA LEU A 59 5.19 7.00 9.44
C LEU A 59 4.54 6.68 10.78
N VAL A 60 3.48 5.86 10.78
CA VAL A 60 2.82 5.46 12.03
C VAL A 60 3.75 4.65 12.91
N HIS A 61 4.47 3.66 12.34
CA HIS A 61 5.39 2.83 13.12
C HIS A 61 6.57 3.62 13.68
N LEU A 62 6.97 4.69 12.99
CA LEU A 62 8.03 5.57 13.47
C LEU A 62 7.53 6.59 14.50
N GLY A 63 6.22 6.65 14.74
CA GLY A 63 5.64 7.58 15.69
C GLY A 63 5.28 8.96 15.11
N PHE A 64 5.35 9.12 13.80
CA PHE A 64 5.01 10.38 13.12
C PHE A 64 3.54 10.40 12.73
N ASN A 65 2.65 10.33 13.73
CA ASN A 65 1.21 10.18 13.50
C ASN A 65 0.61 11.40 12.78
N GLU A 66 1.09 12.60 13.08
CA GLU A 66 0.59 13.80 12.41
C GLU A 66 1.01 13.83 10.95
N LEU A 67 2.26 13.47 10.67
CA LEU A 67 2.75 13.41 9.28
C LEU A 67 2.03 12.32 8.50
N ALA A 68 1.68 11.22 9.16
CA ALA A 68 0.94 10.13 8.52
C ALA A 68 -0.45 10.56 8.06
N GLN A 69 -1.00 11.64 8.60
CA GLN A 69 -2.31 12.17 8.20
C GLN A 69 -2.20 13.22 7.08
N ASP A 70 -1.01 13.63 6.72
CA ASP A 70 -0.77 14.57 5.63
C ASP A 70 -0.77 13.79 4.32
N GLU A 71 -1.92 13.73 3.67
CA GLU A 71 -2.09 12.96 2.43
C GLU A 71 -1.22 13.46 1.29
N HIS A 72 -0.95 14.76 1.25
CA HIS A 72 -0.07 15.32 0.23
C HIS A 72 1.37 14.81 0.41
N LEU A 73 1.86 14.82 1.64
CA LEU A 73 3.20 14.31 1.96
C LEU A 73 3.29 12.81 1.67
N VAL A 74 2.29 12.05 2.12
CA VAL A 74 2.26 10.60 1.93
C VAL A 74 2.26 10.25 0.44
N GLN A 75 1.45 10.96 -0.35
CA GLN A 75 1.40 10.73 -1.80
C GLN A 75 2.73 11.07 -2.45
N ALA A 76 3.35 12.17 -2.06
CA ALA A 76 4.64 12.58 -2.61
C ALA A 76 5.74 11.57 -2.30
N LEU A 77 5.80 11.10 -1.06
CA LEU A 77 6.78 10.10 -0.65
C LEU A 77 6.52 8.76 -1.34
N GLY A 78 5.25 8.35 -1.45
CA GLY A 78 4.89 7.13 -2.17
C GLY A 78 5.33 7.16 -3.62
N ASN A 79 5.11 8.29 -4.29
CA ASN A 79 5.54 8.48 -5.67
C ASN A 79 7.06 8.48 -5.80
N ALA A 80 7.76 9.10 -4.85
CA ALA A 80 9.22 9.12 -4.85
C ALA A 80 9.80 7.72 -4.70
N ILE A 81 9.25 6.90 -3.81
CA ILE A 81 9.65 5.51 -3.63
C ILE A 81 9.39 4.71 -4.91
N ASN A 82 8.20 4.88 -5.49
CA ASN A 82 7.82 4.20 -6.72
C ASN A 82 8.78 4.52 -7.86
N GLN A 83 9.20 5.78 -7.96
CA GLN A 83 10.08 6.23 -9.05
C GLN A 83 11.54 5.89 -8.80
N SER A 84 11.94 5.73 -7.54
CA SER A 84 13.33 5.49 -7.17
C SER A 84 13.70 4.02 -7.10
N PHE A 85 12.73 3.16 -6.79
CA PHE A 85 12.94 1.73 -6.60
C PHE A 85 11.97 0.93 -7.46
N ASP A 86 12.47 -0.17 -8.03
CA ASP A 86 11.63 -1.02 -8.86
C ASP A 86 10.88 -2.05 -8.02
N ILE A 87 9.96 -1.55 -7.20
CA ILE A 87 9.12 -2.42 -6.37
C ILE A 87 8.02 -3.08 -7.20
N SER A 88 7.60 -2.45 -8.30
CA SER A 88 6.54 -2.96 -9.16
C SER A 88 6.88 -4.34 -9.72
N PHE A 89 8.15 -4.63 -9.94
CA PHE A 89 8.58 -5.94 -10.39
C PHE A 89 8.20 -7.04 -9.40
N CYS A 90 8.47 -6.82 -8.13
CA CYS A 90 8.14 -7.78 -7.08
C CYS A 90 6.63 -7.99 -6.96
N TYR A 91 5.86 -6.92 -7.00
CA TYR A 91 4.40 -6.99 -6.94
C TYR A 91 3.83 -7.74 -8.13
N LYS A 92 4.34 -7.45 -9.32
CA LYS A 92 3.93 -8.11 -10.56
C LYS A 92 4.19 -9.61 -10.53
N ASN A 93 5.38 -9.99 -10.06
CA ASN A 93 5.75 -11.40 -9.99
C ASN A 93 4.90 -12.17 -9.00
N LEU A 94 4.57 -11.55 -7.86
CA LEU A 94 3.71 -12.17 -6.87
C LEU A 94 2.29 -12.33 -7.39
N GLU A 95 1.78 -11.35 -8.11
CA GLU A 95 0.48 -11.43 -8.74
C GLU A 95 0.42 -12.59 -9.73
N LYS A 96 1.47 -12.79 -10.51
CA LYS A 96 1.56 -13.92 -11.44
C LYS A 96 1.63 -15.27 -10.75
N MET A 97 2.24 -15.33 -9.58
CA MET A 97 2.37 -16.56 -8.82
C MET A 97 1.06 -16.97 -8.15
N GLU A 98 0.17 -16.03 -7.89
CA GLU A 98 -1.12 -16.29 -7.29
C GLU A 98 -2.16 -16.78 -8.30
N ASP A 99 -1.91 -16.59 -9.58
CA ASP A 99 -2.75 -17.07 -10.65
C ASP A 99 -2.45 -18.55 -10.95
#